data_3a32c89d75c5abbfb420c27538290038
#
_entry.id   3a32c89d75c5abbfb420c27538290038
#
_cell.length_a   1.000
_cell.length_b   1.000
_cell.length_c   1.000
_cell.angle_alpha   90.00
_cell.angle_beta   90.00
_cell.angle_gamma   90.00
#
_symmetry.space_group_name_H-M   'P 1'
#
loop_
_entity.id
_entity.type
_entity.pdbx_description
1 polymer ?
#
loop_
_entity_poly.entity_id
_entity_poly.type
_entity_poly.pdbx_seq_one_letter_code
_entity_poly.pdbx_strand_id
1 'polypeptide(L)'
;MADSPTIVDFLLTSPSHSRPFEADAHYLADGQPKPLVVFVHGFKGFKDWGHFNVLADYFAQQGFVFVKLNLSHNGVVPGGSGDLEDMEAFGHNNFSIELDDLGALLDALHQPGTTPLPATELDLGRLFLIGHSRGGGLVLLKAAEDPRVTAVAGWAPMSDYDQRWPAEVMRQWQANGVQYIENGRTGQRMPLYYQLAEDFQANRTRLDIPVNVRTKLRQPLLILHGDEDETLPLQMAHDLKSWKPDAEMVILPGANHAFGGGHPWPQHTLPEHAQEVADRTISFFKNLG
;
A
#
# COMPACT_ATOMS: atom_id res chain seq x y z
N MET A 1 -2.05 32.47 2.77
CA MET A 1 -1.18 31.40 2.25
C MET A 1 -1.75 30.12 2.84
N ALA A 2 -1.96 29.08 2.07
CA ALA A 2 -2.35 27.79 2.65
C ALA A 2 -1.20 27.30 3.54
N ASP A 3 -1.53 26.80 4.73
CA ASP A 3 -0.52 26.29 5.64
C ASP A 3 0.18 25.07 5.02
N SER A 4 1.50 25.02 5.10
CA SER A 4 2.27 23.88 4.61
C SER A 4 2.11 22.70 5.56
N PRO A 5 1.94 21.47 5.06
CA PRO A 5 1.89 20.30 5.92
C PRO A 5 3.15 20.14 6.78
N THR A 6 2.94 19.71 8.01
CA THR A 6 4.01 19.20 8.87
C THR A 6 4.34 17.78 8.45
N ILE A 7 5.63 17.48 8.29
CA ILE A 7 6.13 16.15 7.96
C ILE A 7 6.90 15.61 9.14
N VAL A 8 6.60 14.38 9.53
CA VAL A 8 7.24 13.71 10.66
C VAL A 8 7.68 12.32 10.24
N ASP A 9 9.00 12.11 10.19
CA ASP A 9 9.61 10.81 9.90
C ASP A 9 9.79 10.00 11.18
N PHE A 10 9.61 8.67 11.08
CA PHE A 10 9.87 7.77 12.20
C PHE A 10 10.25 6.36 11.74
N LEU A 11 10.91 5.62 12.63
CA LEU A 11 11.33 4.25 12.41
C LEU A 11 10.44 3.30 13.21
N LEU A 12 10.13 2.18 12.61
CA LEU A 12 9.47 1.04 13.21
C LEU A 12 10.35 -0.20 13.06
N THR A 13 9.99 -1.26 13.77
CA THR A 13 10.68 -2.55 13.68
C THR A 13 9.70 -3.62 13.24
N SER A 14 10.04 -4.35 12.19
CA SER A 14 9.27 -5.50 11.72
C SER A 14 9.20 -6.58 12.80
N PRO A 15 8.01 -7.06 13.15
CA PRO A 15 7.87 -8.13 14.14
C PRO A 15 8.43 -9.46 13.64
N SER A 16 8.46 -9.69 12.33
CA SER A 16 8.89 -10.97 11.75
C SER A 16 10.40 -11.17 11.79
N HIS A 17 11.20 -10.12 11.57
CA HIS A 17 12.66 -10.27 11.43
C HIS A 17 13.44 -9.18 12.19
N SER A 18 12.79 -8.41 13.07
CA SER A 18 13.41 -7.30 13.80
C SER A 18 14.13 -6.29 12.89
N ARG A 19 13.73 -6.23 11.60
CA ARG A 19 14.29 -5.31 10.62
C ARG A 19 13.63 -3.93 10.76
N PRO A 20 14.41 -2.84 10.81
CA PRO A 20 13.84 -1.49 10.85
C PRO A 20 13.24 -1.14 9.50
N PHE A 21 12.16 -0.35 9.53
CA PHE A 21 11.55 0.25 8.35
C PHE A 21 11.06 1.67 8.66
N GLU A 22 11.02 2.51 7.64
CA GLU A 22 10.65 3.91 7.75
C GLU A 22 9.18 4.13 7.45
N ALA A 23 8.60 5.08 8.18
CA ALA A 23 7.33 5.69 7.85
C ALA A 23 7.43 7.20 8.02
N ASP A 24 6.57 7.93 7.34
CA ASP A 24 6.35 9.34 7.59
C ASP A 24 4.86 9.67 7.62
N ALA A 25 4.54 10.79 8.24
CA ALA A 25 3.19 11.32 8.31
C ALA A 25 3.16 12.78 7.87
N HIS A 26 2.20 13.12 7.01
CA HIS A 26 1.92 14.48 6.56
C HIS A 26 0.57 14.94 7.11
N TYR A 27 0.51 16.10 7.77
CA TYR A 27 -0.72 16.65 8.33
C TYR A 27 -0.62 18.16 8.55
N LEU A 28 -1.75 18.84 8.70
CA LEU A 28 -1.78 20.22 9.16
C LEU A 28 -1.81 20.23 10.69
N ALA A 29 -0.78 20.79 11.31
CA ALA A 29 -0.61 20.85 12.77
C ALA A 29 -1.44 22.00 13.36
N ASP A 30 -2.71 21.74 13.70
CA ASP A 30 -3.64 22.72 14.28
C ASP A 30 -4.22 22.29 15.63
N GLY A 31 -3.76 21.16 16.18
CA GLY A 31 -4.22 20.59 17.45
C GLY A 31 -5.61 19.97 17.40
N GLN A 32 -6.19 19.77 16.20
CA GLN A 32 -7.50 19.14 16.04
C GLN A 32 -7.36 17.69 15.56
N PRO A 33 -8.11 16.73 16.14
CA PRO A 33 -8.04 15.34 15.71
C PRO A 33 -8.49 15.16 14.26
N LYS A 34 -7.68 14.49 13.44
CA LYS A 34 -7.92 14.22 12.04
C LYS A 34 -7.96 12.71 11.78
N PRO A 35 -8.81 12.24 10.86
CA PRO A 35 -8.81 10.85 10.41
C PRO A 35 -7.43 10.45 9.88
N LEU A 36 -7.06 9.19 10.14
CA LEU A 36 -5.81 8.63 9.65
C LEU A 36 -6.03 7.93 8.32
N VAL A 37 -5.13 8.16 7.39
CA VAL A 37 -5.01 7.40 6.14
C VAL A 37 -3.64 6.76 6.10
N VAL A 38 -3.57 5.43 5.99
CA VAL A 38 -2.31 4.70 5.78
C VAL A 38 -2.25 4.25 4.33
N PHE A 39 -1.19 4.66 3.64
CA PHE A 39 -0.94 4.34 2.23
C PHE A 39 0.13 3.26 2.10
N VAL A 40 -0.19 2.19 1.35
CA VAL A 40 0.69 1.07 1.09
C VAL A 40 1.03 0.99 -0.41
N HIS A 41 2.32 1.10 -0.72
CA HIS A 41 2.85 1.05 -2.07
C HIS A 41 2.75 -0.34 -2.72
N GLY A 42 2.91 -0.41 -4.03
CA GLY A 42 2.94 -1.65 -4.79
C GLY A 42 4.31 -2.33 -4.82
N PHE A 43 4.39 -3.45 -5.56
CA PHE A 43 5.63 -4.19 -5.78
C PHE A 43 6.69 -3.32 -6.48
N LYS A 44 7.92 -3.36 -6.02
CA LYS A 44 9.03 -2.49 -6.42
C LYS A 44 8.80 -1.00 -6.10
N GLY A 45 7.77 -0.70 -5.30
CA GLY A 45 7.50 0.65 -4.82
C GLY A 45 8.17 0.93 -3.48
N PHE A 46 8.09 2.18 -3.07
CA PHE A 46 8.53 2.69 -1.77
C PHE A 46 7.75 3.96 -1.41
N LYS A 47 7.83 4.39 -0.15
CA LYS A 47 7.00 5.49 0.38
C LYS A 47 7.13 6.81 -0.40
N ASP A 48 8.30 7.10 -0.96
CA ASP A 48 8.61 8.34 -1.69
C ASP A 48 8.65 8.16 -3.20
N TRP A 49 8.05 7.07 -3.71
CA TRP A 49 8.03 6.82 -5.14
C TRP A 49 7.17 7.85 -5.87
N GLY A 50 7.75 8.44 -6.92
CA GLY A 50 7.03 9.33 -7.81
C GLY A 50 6.37 10.51 -7.09
N HIS A 51 5.06 10.63 -7.24
CA HIS A 51 4.26 11.73 -6.72
C HIS A 51 3.70 11.50 -5.30
N PHE A 52 4.14 10.45 -4.58
CA PHE A 52 3.52 10.08 -3.29
C PHE A 52 3.72 11.12 -2.19
N ASN A 53 4.79 11.94 -2.24
CA ASN A 53 4.94 13.08 -1.33
C ASN A 53 3.92 14.18 -1.63
N VAL A 54 3.69 14.50 -2.91
CA VAL A 54 2.66 15.45 -3.33
C VAL A 54 1.26 14.96 -2.96
N LEU A 55 1.02 13.66 -3.10
CA LEU A 55 -0.22 13.01 -2.67
C LEU A 55 -0.45 13.15 -1.16
N ALA A 56 0.58 12.90 -0.35
CA ALA A 56 0.51 13.00 1.11
C ALA A 56 0.19 14.43 1.54
N ASP A 57 0.85 15.43 0.94
CA ASP A 57 0.56 16.86 1.17
C ASP A 57 -0.88 17.21 0.77
N TYR A 58 -1.36 16.67 -0.35
CA TYR A 58 -2.73 16.89 -0.80
C TYR A 58 -3.76 16.36 0.21
N PHE A 59 -3.60 15.12 0.70
CA PHE A 59 -4.48 14.56 1.73
C PHE A 59 -4.40 15.36 3.05
N ALA A 60 -3.21 15.79 3.45
CA ALA A 60 -3.02 16.63 4.62
C ALA A 60 -3.80 17.95 4.53
N GLN A 61 -3.77 18.60 3.36
CA GLN A 61 -4.53 19.81 3.07
C GLN A 61 -6.05 19.57 3.07
N GLN A 62 -6.48 18.33 2.86
CA GLN A 62 -7.88 17.92 2.93
C GLN A 62 -8.34 17.51 4.33
N GLY A 63 -7.48 17.65 5.34
CA GLY A 63 -7.79 17.42 6.76
C GLY A 63 -7.59 15.99 7.23
N PHE A 64 -6.65 15.25 6.64
CA PHE A 64 -6.22 13.93 7.09
C PHE A 64 -4.82 13.95 7.69
N VAL A 65 -4.51 12.98 8.53
CA VAL A 65 -3.14 12.56 8.79
C VAL A 65 -2.82 11.45 7.80
N PHE A 66 -1.97 11.74 6.82
CA PHE A 66 -1.60 10.76 5.79
C PHE A 66 -0.26 10.13 6.12
N VAL A 67 -0.26 8.82 6.33
CA VAL A 67 0.92 8.04 6.72
C VAL A 67 1.32 7.13 5.57
N LYS A 68 2.58 7.18 5.15
CA LYS A 68 3.16 6.24 4.18
C LYS A 68 4.33 5.49 4.83
N LEU A 69 4.56 4.25 4.38
CA LEU A 69 5.63 3.42 4.93
C LEU A 69 6.46 2.78 3.81
N ASN A 70 7.71 2.48 4.11
CA ASN A 70 8.46 1.44 3.45
C ASN A 70 8.15 0.11 4.14
N LEU A 71 7.81 -0.93 3.39
CA LEU A 71 7.73 -2.28 3.95
C LEU A 71 9.15 -2.77 4.24
N SER A 72 9.39 -3.46 5.35
CA SER A 72 10.74 -3.76 5.86
C SER A 72 11.65 -4.50 4.88
N HIS A 73 11.06 -5.24 3.96
CA HIS A 73 11.77 -6.02 2.94
C HIS A 73 11.52 -5.51 1.52
N ASN A 74 11.09 -4.24 1.34
CA ASN A 74 10.89 -3.69 -0.01
C ASN A 74 12.21 -3.38 -0.75
N GLY A 75 13.35 -3.44 -0.07
CA GLY A 75 14.68 -3.16 -0.63
C GLY A 75 15.21 -1.76 -0.31
N VAL A 76 14.44 -0.89 0.32
CA VAL A 76 14.92 0.41 0.80
C VAL A 76 15.67 0.24 2.11
N VAL A 77 16.79 0.95 2.24
CA VAL A 77 17.60 1.00 3.46
C VAL A 77 17.26 2.28 4.23
N PRO A 78 16.84 2.19 5.51
CA PRO A 78 16.61 3.39 6.31
C PRO A 78 17.82 4.30 6.35
N GLY A 79 17.62 5.59 6.03
CA GLY A 79 18.69 6.56 5.90
C GLY A 79 19.61 6.39 4.68
N GLY A 80 19.29 5.51 3.76
CA GLY A 80 20.00 5.28 2.48
C GLY A 80 19.65 6.31 1.39
N SER A 81 19.78 5.92 0.12
CA SER A 81 19.49 6.81 -1.03
C SER A 81 18.01 7.12 -1.23
N GLY A 82 17.12 6.37 -0.56
CA GLY A 82 15.66 6.45 -0.76
C GLY A 82 15.16 5.61 -1.94
N ASP A 83 16.00 4.77 -2.54
CA ASP A 83 15.66 3.82 -3.62
C ASP A 83 15.95 2.38 -3.17
N LEU A 84 15.71 1.42 -4.06
CA LEU A 84 15.89 -0.02 -3.79
C LEU A 84 17.38 -0.39 -3.83
N GLU A 85 18.00 -0.56 -2.68
CA GLU A 85 19.44 -0.83 -2.50
C GLU A 85 19.71 -2.23 -1.97
N ASP A 86 18.90 -2.72 -1.02
CA ASP A 86 19.07 -4.00 -0.36
C ASP A 86 18.34 -5.12 -1.11
N MET A 87 19.02 -5.70 -2.10
CA MET A 87 18.46 -6.78 -2.91
C MET A 87 18.30 -8.09 -2.13
N GLU A 88 19.06 -8.30 -1.07
CA GLU A 88 18.92 -9.48 -0.23
C GLU A 88 17.61 -9.41 0.58
N ALA A 89 17.33 -8.28 1.22
CA ALA A 89 16.04 -8.08 1.86
C ALA A 89 14.88 -8.17 0.86
N PHE A 90 15.03 -7.54 -0.32
CA PHE A 90 14.01 -7.60 -1.36
C PHE A 90 13.72 -9.05 -1.78
N GLY A 91 14.76 -9.88 -1.93
CA GLY A 91 14.62 -11.29 -2.29
C GLY A 91 13.90 -12.12 -1.21
N HIS A 92 14.10 -11.76 0.06
CA HIS A 92 13.47 -12.42 1.21
C HIS A 92 12.08 -11.85 1.57
N ASN A 93 11.58 -10.88 0.81
CA ASN A 93 10.23 -10.34 1.04
C ASN A 93 9.16 -11.39 0.78
N ASN A 94 8.10 -11.37 1.58
CA ASN A 94 6.90 -12.19 1.38
C ASN A 94 5.64 -11.49 1.93
N PHE A 95 4.47 -12.05 1.62
CA PHE A 95 3.19 -11.42 1.96
C PHE A 95 2.91 -11.39 3.46
N SER A 96 3.38 -12.39 4.22
CA SER A 96 3.22 -12.42 5.67
C SER A 96 4.02 -11.30 6.35
N ILE A 97 5.28 -11.08 5.92
CA ILE A 97 6.11 -9.97 6.39
C ILE A 97 5.42 -8.64 6.12
N GLU A 98 4.91 -8.44 4.90
CA GLU A 98 4.23 -7.19 4.54
C GLU A 98 2.97 -6.93 5.39
N LEU A 99 2.17 -7.97 5.68
CA LEU A 99 1.01 -7.87 6.56
C LEU A 99 1.39 -7.58 8.01
N ASP A 100 2.48 -8.18 8.49
CA ASP A 100 2.97 -7.98 9.86
C ASP A 100 3.54 -6.56 10.02
N ASP A 101 4.29 -6.05 9.03
CA ASP A 101 4.80 -4.68 9.02
C ASP A 101 3.65 -3.65 9.06
N LEU A 102 2.63 -3.86 8.22
CA LEU A 102 1.44 -3.00 8.25
C LEU A 102 0.73 -3.09 9.60
N GLY A 103 0.63 -4.28 10.19
CA GLY A 103 0.09 -4.46 11.54
C GLY A 103 0.90 -3.69 12.60
N ALA A 104 2.23 -3.78 12.55
CA ALA A 104 3.13 -3.06 13.46
C ALA A 104 2.96 -1.53 13.36
N LEU A 105 2.79 -0.99 12.15
CA LEU A 105 2.47 0.43 11.98
C LEU A 105 1.12 0.78 12.62
N LEU A 106 0.07 -0.01 12.37
CA LEU A 106 -1.26 0.25 12.97
C LEU A 106 -1.22 0.16 14.50
N ASP A 107 -0.46 -0.77 15.06
CA ASP A 107 -0.26 -0.90 16.50
C ASP A 107 0.46 0.32 17.07
N ALA A 108 1.53 0.77 16.41
CA ALA A 108 2.29 1.94 16.81
C ALA A 108 1.45 3.24 16.78
N LEU A 109 0.59 3.42 15.76
CA LEU A 109 -0.31 4.56 15.66
C LEU A 109 -1.37 4.58 16.78
N HIS A 110 -1.79 3.42 17.28
CA HIS A 110 -2.79 3.29 18.33
C HIS A 110 -2.19 3.29 19.76
N GLN A 111 -0.88 3.12 19.90
CA GLN A 111 -0.23 3.11 21.18
C GLN A 111 0.41 4.48 21.48
N PRO A 112 -0.03 5.22 22.50
CA PRO A 112 0.54 6.52 22.83
C PRO A 112 2.05 6.48 23.08
N GLY A 113 2.79 7.40 22.44
CA GLY A 113 4.24 7.55 22.64
C GLY A 113 5.12 6.60 21.83
N THR A 114 4.56 5.72 20.99
CA THR A 114 5.33 4.86 20.09
C THR A 114 5.67 5.53 18.76
N THR A 115 4.92 6.54 18.38
CA THR A 115 5.24 7.42 17.25
C THR A 115 5.44 8.85 17.75
N PRO A 116 6.17 9.71 17.01
CA PRO A 116 6.34 11.11 17.36
C PRO A 116 5.10 11.97 17.05
N LEU A 117 4.01 11.37 16.58
CA LEU A 117 2.77 12.09 16.26
C LEU A 117 2.05 12.55 17.52
N PRO A 118 1.65 13.82 17.61
CA PRO A 118 0.89 14.30 18.75
C PRO A 118 -0.49 13.63 18.80
N ALA A 119 -0.86 13.07 19.95
CA ALA A 119 -2.15 12.41 20.12
C ALA A 119 -3.35 13.35 19.87
N THR A 120 -3.16 14.66 20.02
CA THR A 120 -4.18 15.68 19.75
C THR A 120 -4.51 15.83 18.27
N GLU A 121 -3.64 15.37 17.38
CA GLU A 121 -3.85 15.42 15.93
C GLU A 121 -4.55 14.16 15.37
N LEU A 122 -4.70 13.09 16.18
CA LEU A 122 -5.11 11.79 15.72
C LEU A 122 -6.54 11.46 16.13
N ASP A 123 -7.41 11.21 15.17
CA ASP A 123 -8.70 10.55 15.36
C ASP A 123 -8.56 9.05 15.08
N LEU A 124 -8.21 8.30 16.13
CA LEU A 124 -8.00 6.86 16.05
C LEU A 124 -9.28 6.06 15.79
N GLY A 125 -10.45 6.69 15.89
CA GLY A 125 -11.75 6.08 15.54
C GLY A 125 -12.01 6.05 14.03
N ARG A 126 -11.23 6.77 13.24
CA ARG A 126 -11.35 6.86 11.77
C ARG A 126 -10.01 6.53 11.12
N LEU A 127 -9.74 5.23 10.94
CA LEU A 127 -8.55 4.70 10.29
C LEU A 127 -8.92 4.13 8.92
N PHE A 128 -8.36 4.70 7.87
CA PHE A 128 -8.55 4.32 6.49
C PHE A 128 -7.28 3.74 5.89
N LEU A 129 -7.42 2.74 5.03
CA LEU A 129 -6.28 2.18 4.29
C LEU A 129 -6.42 2.48 2.80
N ILE A 130 -5.33 2.89 2.18
CA ILE A 130 -5.17 2.97 0.72
C ILE A 130 -4.05 2.02 0.31
N GLY A 131 -4.30 1.18 -0.68
CA GLY A 131 -3.25 0.33 -1.24
C GLY A 131 -3.20 0.40 -2.75
N HIS A 132 -2.01 0.59 -3.31
CA HIS A 132 -1.78 0.57 -4.75
C HIS A 132 -1.26 -0.79 -5.19
N SER A 133 -1.84 -1.35 -6.27
CA SER A 133 -1.33 -2.56 -6.92
C SER A 133 -1.26 -3.76 -5.93
N ARG A 134 -0.07 -4.34 -5.69
CA ARG A 134 0.18 -5.37 -4.65
C ARG A 134 -0.24 -4.89 -3.27
N GLY A 135 0.07 -3.63 -2.92
CA GLY A 135 -0.40 -3.01 -1.68
C GLY A 135 -1.92 -2.96 -1.57
N GLY A 136 -2.64 -2.88 -2.71
CA GLY A 136 -4.10 -2.98 -2.75
C GLY A 136 -4.62 -4.30 -2.22
N GLY A 137 -4.01 -5.42 -2.63
CA GLY A 137 -4.32 -6.73 -2.05
C GLY A 137 -3.99 -6.81 -0.57
N LEU A 138 -2.87 -6.21 -0.14
CA LEU A 138 -2.41 -6.20 1.25
C LEU A 138 -3.41 -5.48 2.18
N VAL A 139 -3.89 -4.31 1.79
CA VAL A 139 -4.84 -3.54 2.62
C VAL A 139 -6.21 -4.22 2.70
N LEU A 140 -6.64 -4.97 1.67
CA LEU A 140 -7.85 -5.79 1.73
C LEU A 140 -7.72 -6.91 2.77
N LEU A 141 -6.58 -7.61 2.79
CA LEU A 141 -6.28 -8.65 3.78
C LEU A 141 -6.18 -8.06 5.19
N LYS A 142 -5.49 -6.92 5.34
CA LYS A 142 -5.36 -6.24 6.63
C LYS A 142 -6.72 -5.81 7.17
N ALA A 143 -7.56 -5.20 6.37
CA ALA A 143 -8.90 -4.80 6.80
C ALA A 143 -9.80 -5.99 7.15
N ALA A 144 -9.60 -7.14 6.49
CA ALA A 144 -10.34 -8.36 6.82
C ALA A 144 -9.93 -8.97 8.17
N GLU A 145 -8.72 -8.69 8.68
CA GLU A 145 -8.21 -9.22 9.96
C GLU A 145 -8.17 -8.19 11.10
N ASP A 146 -8.18 -6.87 10.79
CA ASP A 146 -8.01 -5.80 11.78
C ASP A 146 -9.30 -4.94 11.90
N PRO A 147 -10.05 -5.06 12.99
CA PRO A 147 -11.30 -4.33 13.19
C PRO A 147 -11.13 -2.82 13.38
N ARG A 148 -9.92 -2.31 13.58
CA ARG A 148 -9.64 -0.87 13.68
C ARG A 148 -9.82 -0.15 12.35
N VAL A 149 -9.69 -0.88 11.23
CA VAL A 149 -9.85 -0.31 9.90
C VAL A 149 -11.31 0.05 9.64
N THR A 150 -11.56 1.32 9.32
CA THR A 150 -12.92 1.84 9.08
C THR A 150 -13.36 1.65 7.64
N ALA A 151 -12.47 1.88 6.67
CA ALA A 151 -12.73 1.66 5.24
C ALA A 151 -11.43 1.49 4.44
N VAL A 152 -11.55 0.99 3.22
CA VAL A 152 -10.43 0.67 2.33
C VAL A 152 -10.65 1.27 0.95
N ALA A 153 -9.58 1.81 0.36
CA ALA A 153 -9.52 2.15 -1.06
C ALA A 153 -8.40 1.35 -1.76
N GLY A 154 -8.76 0.57 -2.75
CA GLY A 154 -7.83 -0.14 -3.62
C GLY A 154 -7.59 0.64 -4.92
N TRP A 155 -6.34 1.03 -5.17
CA TRP A 155 -5.91 1.72 -6.38
C TRP A 155 -5.23 0.73 -7.31
N ALA A 156 -5.86 0.39 -8.44
CA ALA A 156 -5.44 -0.70 -9.32
C ALA A 156 -5.09 -1.97 -8.51
N PRO A 157 -5.98 -2.43 -7.60
CA PRO A 157 -5.62 -3.41 -6.59
C PRO A 157 -5.48 -4.80 -7.18
N MET A 158 -4.50 -5.54 -6.66
CA MET A 158 -4.37 -6.96 -6.94
C MET A 158 -5.47 -7.74 -6.22
N SER A 159 -6.20 -8.59 -6.96
CA SER A 159 -7.30 -9.38 -6.41
C SER A 159 -6.89 -10.81 -6.02
N ASP A 160 -5.71 -11.27 -6.46
CA ASP A 160 -5.22 -12.62 -6.16
C ASP A 160 -3.69 -12.66 -6.21
N TYR A 161 -3.08 -13.31 -5.23
CA TYR A 161 -1.64 -13.55 -5.18
C TYR A 161 -1.22 -14.89 -5.80
N ASP A 162 -2.14 -15.85 -5.95
CA ASP A 162 -1.84 -17.23 -6.38
C ASP A 162 -1.66 -17.38 -7.91
N GLN A 163 -2.42 -16.64 -8.71
CA GLN A 163 -2.54 -16.90 -10.15
C GLN A 163 -1.41 -16.29 -11.02
N ARG A 164 -0.32 -15.81 -10.41
CA ARG A 164 0.70 -15.05 -11.15
C ARG A 164 1.71 -15.89 -11.92
N TRP A 165 1.89 -17.15 -11.56
CA TRP A 165 3.04 -17.92 -12.02
C TRP A 165 2.62 -19.16 -12.77
N PRO A 166 3.01 -19.32 -14.05
CA PRO A 166 2.81 -20.57 -14.79
C PRO A 166 3.48 -21.75 -14.04
N ALA A 167 2.87 -22.93 -14.12
CA ALA A 167 3.37 -24.12 -13.41
C ALA A 167 4.84 -24.47 -13.72
N GLU A 168 5.28 -24.21 -14.97
CA GLU A 168 6.67 -24.43 -15.37
C GLU A 168 7.61 -23.46 -14.67
N VAL A 169 7.23 -22.16 -14.58
CA VAL A 169 8.00 -21.15 -13.84
C VAL A 169 8.12 -21.54 -12.37
N MET A 170 7.03 -22.00 -11.77
CA MET A 170 7.02 -22.46 -10.38
C MET A 170 7.98 -23.64 -10.15
N ARG A 171 7.97 -24.66 -11.05
CA ARG A 171 8.90 -25.79 -10.95
C ARG A 171 10.36 -25.35 -11.03
N GLN A 172 10.68 -24.47 -11.98
CA GLN A 172 12.05 -23.96 -12.16
C GLN A 172 12.48 -23.09 -10.96
N TRP A 173 11.56 -22.25 -10.46
CA TRP A 173 11.82 -21.41 -9.29
C TRP A 173 12.09 -22.26 -8.04
N GLN A 174 11.28 -23.28 -7.82
CA GLN A 174 11.49 -24.24 -6.72
C GLN A 174 12.82 -24.96 -6.84
N ALA A 175 13.18 -25.44 -8.02
CA ALA A 175 14.43 -26.17 -8.25
C ALA A 175 15.67 -25.29 -8.06
N ASN A 176 15.60 -24.01 -8.44
CA ASN A 176 16.71 -23.07 -8.36
C ASN A 176 16.77 -22.28 -7.04
N GLY A 177 15.69 -22.28 -6.24
CA GLY A 177 15.54 -21.49 -5.02
C GLY A 177 15.37 -19.99 -5.25
N VAL A 178 15.66 -19.49 -6.46
CA VAL A 178 15.60 -18.08 -6.84
C VAL A 178 15.19 -17.92 -8.28
N GLN A 179 14.39 -16.90 -8.56
CA GLN A 179 14.21 -16.31 -9.88
C GLN A 179 14.59 -14.83 -9.84
N TYR A 180 14.79 -14.24 -11.00
CA TYR A 180 15.14 -12.84 -11.11
C TYR A 180 14.14 -12.12 -11.98
N ILE A 181 13.82 -10.91 -11.57
CA ILE A 181 13.05 -9.95 -12.36
C ILE A 181 13.90 -8.73 -12.64
N GLU A 182 13.56 -7.97 -13.67
CA GLU A 182 14.21 -6.71 -13.97
C GLU A 182 13.39 -5.54 -13.46
N ASN A 183 14.06 -4.55 -12.89
CA ASN A 183 13.47 -3.25 -12.65
C ASN A 183 13.54 -2.44 -13.95
N GLY A 184 12.40 -2.28 -14.64
CA GLY A 184 12.35 -1.58 -15.94
C GLY A 184 12.81 -0.12 -15.87
N ARG A 185 12.84 0.51 -14.70
CA ARG A 185 13.33 1.88 -14.50
C ARG A 185 14.87 1.95 -14.42
N THR A 186 15.49 1.01 -13.72
CA THR A 186 16.94 1.06 -13.41
C THR A 186 17.76 0.01 -14.15
N GLY A 187 17.11 -0.98 -14.78
CA GLY A 187 17.79 -2.16 -15.34
C GLY A 187 18.33 -3.13 -14.27
N GLN A 188 18.06 -2.87 -13.00
CA GLN A 188 18.54 -3.67 -11.89
C GLN A 188 17.91 -5.07 -11.92
N ARG A 189 18.75 -6.09 -11.79
CA ARG A 189 18.32 -7.48 -11.65
C ARG A 189 18.01 -7.78 -10.20
N MET A 190 16.72 -8.05 -9.90
CA MET A 190 16.20 -8.20 -8.56
C MET A 190 15.86 -9.66 -8.27
N PRO A 191 16.34 -10.25 -7.17
CA PRO A 191 16.04 -11.63 -6.81
C PRO A 191 14.63 -11.75 -6.23
N LEU A 192 14.00 -12.90 -6.48
CA LEU A 192 12.82 -13.38 -5.74
C LEU A 192 13.16 -14.79 -5.26
N TYR A 193 13.31 -14.96 -3.95
CA TYR A 193 13.57 -16.29 -3.39
C TYR A 193 12.28 -17.10 -3.32
N TYR A 194 12.39 -18.42 -3.47
CA TYR A 194 11.23 -19.33 -3.54
C TYR A 194 10.40 -19.34 -2.24
N GLN A 195 10.97 -18.87 -1.12
CA GLN A 195 10.26 -18.70 0.16
C GLN A 195 9.00 -17.82 0.03
N LEU A 196 8.93 -16.91 -0.97
CA LEU A 196 7.69 -16.15 -1.25
C LEU A 196 6.52 -17.08 -1.60
N ALA A 197 6.78 -18.13 -2.39
CA ALA A 197 5.76 -19.13 -2.73
C ALA A 197 5.47 -20.05 -1.56
N GLU A 198 6.49 -20.44 -0.79
CA GLU A 198 6.35 -21.27 0.41
C GLU A 198 5.54 -20.55 1.48
N ASP A 199 5.81 -19.27 1.74
CA ASP A 199 5.05 -18.43 2.66
C ASP A 199 3.57 -18.38 2.25
N PHE A 200 3.30 -18.11 0.97
CA PHE A 200 1.92 -18.06 0.48
C PHE A 200 1.18 -19.38 0.71
N GLN A 201 1.82 -20.52 0.41
CA GLN A 201 1.19 -21.82 0.61
C GLN A 201 0.99 -22.16 2.09
N ALA A 202 1.98 -21.87 2.94
CA ALA A 202 1.91 -22.12 4.38
C ALA A 202 0.85 -21.24 5.07
N ASN A 203 0.69 -20.01 4.61
CA ASN A 203 -0.21 -19.01 5.19
C ASN A 203 -1.46 -18.74 4.33
N ARG A 204 -1.82 -19.67 3.43
CA ARG A 204 -2.90 -19.49 2.45
C ARG A 204 -4.20 -18.99 3.07
N THR A 205 -4.61 -19.51 4.22
CA THR A 205 -5.84 -19.08 4.90
C THR A 205 -5.87 -17.59 5.22
N ARG A 206 -4.71 -17.01 5.57
CA ARG A 206 -4.54 -15.57 5.85
C ARG A 206 -4.40 -14.76 4.56
N LEU A 207 -3.72 -15.31 3.54
CA LEU A 207 -3.28 -14.61 2.34
C LEU A 207 -4.22 -14.76 1.13
N ASP A 208 -5.25 -15.60 1.20
CA ASP A 208 -6.24 -15.81 0.14
C ASP A 208 -7.20 -14.62 0.05
N ILE A 209 -6.89 -13.66 -0.84
CA ILE A 209 -7.70 -12.45 -1.03
C ILE A 209 -9.14 -12.80 -1.40
N PRO A 210 -9.42 -13.67 -2.41
CA PRO A 210 -10.77 -14.08 -2.77
C PRO A 210 -11.62 -14.55 -1.60
N VAL A 211 -11.05 -15.42 -0.75
CA VAL A 211 -11.76 -15.97 0.41
C VAL A 211 -11.96 -14.89 1.48
N ASN A 212 -10.93 -14.14 1.83
CA ASN A 212 -11.01 -13.13 2.89
C ASN A 212 -11.96 -11.97 2.51
N VAL A 213 -11.96 -11.51 1.25
CA VAL A 213 -12.88 -10.47 0.79
C VAL A 213 -14.34 -10.94 0.87
N ARG A 214 -14.64 -12.18 0.43
CA ARG A 214 -16.01 -12.73 0.47
C ARG A 214 -16.52 -13.00 1.88
N THR A 215 -15.64 -13.43 2.79
CA THR A 215 -16.07 -14.01 4.05
C THR A 215 -15.80 -13.14 5.27
N LYS A 216 -14.78 -12.27 5.23
CA LYS A 216 -14.32 -11.51 6.38
C LYS A 216 -14.36 -9.99 6.20
N LEU A 217 -14.11 -9.47 4.98
CA LEU A 217 -14.07 -8.01 4.76
C LEU A 217 -15.46 -7.39 4.95
N ARG A 218 -15.64 -6.67 6.05
CA ARG A 218 -16.90 -5.99 6.40
C ARG A 218 -16.88 -4.51 6.08
N GLN A 219 -15.69 -3.93 6.03
CA GLN A 219 -15.46 -2.51 5.79
C GLN A 219 -15.99 -2.08 4.41
N PRO A 220 -16.49 -0.83 4.29
CA PRO A 220 -16.70 -0.21 2.99
C PRO A 220 -15.45 -0.26 2.13
N LEU A 221 -15.62 -0.54 0.84
CA LEU A 221 -14.53 -0.68 -0.13
C LEU A 221 -14.78 0.20 -1.33
N LEU A 222 -13.78 1.02 -1.68
CA LEU A 222 -13.67 1.74 -2.95
C LEU A 222 -12.63 1.05 -3.83
N ILE A 223 -12.97 0.76 -5.09
CA ILE A 223 -12.08 0.18 -6.09
C ILE A 223 -11.91 1.19 -7.22
N LEU A 224 -10.67 1.61 -7.48
CA LEU A 224 -10.32 2.53 -8.56
C LEU A 224 -9.34 1.83 -9.50
N HIS A 225 -9.64 1.76 -10.81
CA HIS A 225 -8.80 1.07 -11.79
C HIS A 225 -8.84 1.79 -13.12
N GLY A 226 -7.69 1.91 -13.77
CA GLY A 226 -7.59 2.45 -15.12
C GLY A 226 -7.94 1.42 -16.18
N ASP A 227 -8.64 1.82 -17.26
CA ASP A 227 -8.95 0.90 -18.36
C ASP A 227 -7.78 0.68 -19.33
N GLU A 228 -6.73 1.50 -19.22
CA GLU A 228 -5.44 1.32 -19.92
C GLU A 228 -4.31 0.80 -19.00
N ASP A 229 -4.67 0.10 -17.90
CA ASP A 229 -3.70 -0.53 -17.01
C ASP A 229 -2.98 -1.70 -17.70
N GLU A 230 -1.71 -1.49 -18.05
CA GLU A 230 -0.84 -2.44 -18.74
C GLU A 230 -0.20 -3.49 -17.80
N THR A 231 -0.34 -3.30 -16.49
CA THR A 231 0.30 -4.13 -15.45
C THR A 231 -0.65 -5.14 -14.83
N LEU A 232 -1.84 -4.68 -14.44
CA LEU A 232 -2.89 -5.50 -13.85
C LEU A 232 -4.17 -5.40 -14.68
N PRO A 233 -4.71 -6.53 -15.13
CA PRO A 233 -5.92 -6.51 -15.94
C PRO A 233 -7.12 -5.97 -15.16
N LEU A 234 -7.96 -5.18 -15.81
CA LEU A 234 -9.20 -4.62 -15.26
C LEU A 234 -10.12 -5.70 -14.64
N GLN A 235 -9.96 -6.96 -15.07
CA GLN A 235 -10.68 -8.10 -14.50
C GLN A 235 -10.48 -8.21 -13.00
N MET A 236 -9.31 -7.82 -12.45
CA MET A 236 -9.08 -7.85 -11.00
C MET A 236 -10.05 -6.93 -10.24
N ALA A 237 -10.36 -5.75 -10.78
CA ALA A 237 -11.36 -4.86 -10.19
C ALA A 237 -12.77 -5.47 -10.27
N HIS A 238 -13.12 -6.09 -11.39
CA HIS A 238 -14.41 -6.79 -11.57
C HIS A 238 -14.54 -7.98 -10.63
N ASP A 239 -13.48 -8.74 -10.40
CA ASP A 239 -13.45 -9.86 -9.47
C ASP A 239 -13.74 -9.37 -8.04
N LEU A 240 -13.04 -8.36 -7.57
CA LEU A 240 -13.27 -7.74 -6.25
C LEU A 240 -14.70 -7.24 -6.10
N LYS A 241 -15.22 -6.52 -7.11
CA LYS A 241 -16.61 -6.06 -7.12
C LYS A 241 -17.61 -7.22 -7.07
N SER A 242 -17.33 -8.32 -7.74
CA SER A 242 -18.18 -9.52 -7.72
C SER A 242 -18.19 -10.20 -6.34
N TRP A 243 -17.05 -10.17 -5.63
CA TRP A 243 -16.91 -10.77 -4.30
C TRP A 243 -17.45 -9.87 -3.18
N LYS A 244 -17.46 -8.57 -3.39
CA LYS A 244 -18.02 -7.56 -2.49
C LYS A 244 -18.97 -6.64 -3.27
N PRO A 245 -20.23 -7.07 -3.48
CA PRO A 245 -21.19 -6.37 -4.33
C PRO A 245 -21.55 -4.96 -3.87
N ASP A 246 -21.42 -4.66 -2.58
CA ASP A 246 -21.61 -3.34 -1.97
C ASP A 246 -20.39 -2.41 -2.13
N ALA A 247 -19.24 -2.88 -2.64
CA ALA A 247 -18.10 -2.01 -2.93
C ALA A 247 -18.46 -0.94 -3.97
N GLU A 248 -17.95 0.26 -3.82
CA GLU A 248 -17.93 1.26 -4.91
C GLU A 248 -16.81 0.90 -5.89
N MET A 249 -17.10 0.99 -7.19
CA MET A 249 -16.10 0.74 -8.23
C MET A 249 -16.15 1.86 -9.27
N VAL A 250 -14.99 2.41 -9.56
CA VAL A 250 -14.81 3.44 -10.58
C VAL A 250 -13.73 3.01 -11.56
N ILE A 251 -14.07 2.98 -12.83
CA ILE A 251 -13.13 2.80 -13.93
C ILE A 251 -12.74 4.17 -14.46
N LEU A 252 -11.44 4.45 -14.52
CA LEU A 252 -10.91 5.73 -15.00
C LEU A 252 -10.50 5.58 -16.48
N PRO A 253 -11.20 6.27 -17.40
CA PRO A 253 -10.87 6.17 -18.81
C PRO A 253 -9.48 6.72 -19.13
N GLY A 254 -8.68 5.99 -19.91
CA GLY A 254 -7.32 6.37 -20.30
C GLY A 254 -6.28 6.33 -19.18
N ALA A 255 -6.63 5.89 -17.98
CA ALA A 255 -5.69 5.81 -16.89
C ALA A 255 -4.84 4.52 -16.97
N ASN A 256 -3.53 4.67 -16.83
CA ASN A 256 -2.58 3.57 -16.74
C ASN A 256 -2.42 3.08 -15.29
N HIS A 257 -1.57 2.06 -15.07
CA HIS A 257 -1.34 1.46 -13.76
C HIS A 257 -0.90 2.44 -12.67
N ALA A 258 -0.08 3.43 -13.01
CA ALA A 258 0.43 4.44 -12.07
C ALA A 258 -0.40 5.73 -12.04
N PHE A 259 -1.59 5.75 -12.67
CA PHE A 259 -2.46 6.92 -12.77
C PHE A 259 -1.75 8.18 -13.29
N GLY A 260 -0.91 8.00 -14.31
CA GLY A 260 -0.10 9.07 -14.91
C GLY A 260 1.19 9.38 -14.16
N GLY A 261 1.46 8.70 -13.05
CA GLY A 261 2.69 8.88 -12.28
C GLY A 261 3.91 8.21 -12.89
N GLY A 262 5.08 8.66 -12.47
CA GLY A 262 6.39 8.10 -12.80
C GLY A 262 7.42 8.47 -11.73
N HIS A 263 8.57 7.82 -11.73
CA HIS A 263 9.64 8.15 -10.78
C HIS A 263 10.96 8.40 -11.52
N PRO A 264 11.70 9.50 -11.23
CA PRO A 264 11.34 10.57 -10.28
C PRO A 264 10.18 11.45 -10.76
N TRP A 265 9.52 12.16 -9.85
CA TRP A 265 8.45 13.11 -10.14
C TRP A 265 8.87 14.54 -9.77
N PRO A 266 9.23 15.39 -10.74
CA PRO A 266 9.79 16.72 -10.46
C PRO A 266 8.70 17.80 -10.24
N GLN A 267 7.42 17.47 -10.40
CA GLN A 267 6.32 18.43 -10.32
C GLN A 267 5.79 18.55 -8.89
N HIS A 268 5.21 19.70 -8.58
CA HIS A 268 4.54 19.96 -7.29
C HIS A 268 3.02 19.75 -7.34
N THR A 269 2.53 19.17 -8.43
CA THR A 269 1.10 18.85 -8.64
C THR A 269 0.98 17.37 -8.95
N LEU A 270 -0.15 16.78 -8.59
CA LEU A 270 -0.47 15.41 -8.96
C LEU A 270 -0.64 15.28 -10.49
N PRO A 271 -0.35 14.11 -11.07
CA PRO A 271 -0.83 13.76 -12.41
C PRO A 271 -2.37 13.81 -12.43
N GLU A 272 -2.97 14.09 -13.58
CA GLU A 272 -4.42 14.28 -13.71
C GLU A 272 -5.21 13.08 -13.16
N HIS A 273 -4.90 11.85 -13.59
CA HIS A 273 -5.60 10.67 -13.09
C HIS A 273 -5.32 10.40 -11.60
N ALA A 274 -4.11 10.68 -11.11
CA ALA A 274 -3.81 10.55 -9.68
C ALA A 274 -4.59 11.57 -8.84
N GLN A 275 -4.78 12.78 -9.37
CA GLN A 275 -5.65 13.79 -8.74
C GLN A 275 -7.09 13.29 -8.65
N GLU A 276 -7.66 12.76 -9.74
CA GLU A 276 -9.01 12.21 -9.76
C GLU A 276 -9.17 11.06 -8.76
N VAL A 277 -8.19 10.14 -8.72
CA VAL A 277 -8.17 9.02 -7.76
C VAL A 277 -8.14 9.52 -6.32
N ALA A 278 -7.32 10.54 -6.03
CA ALA A 278 -7.26 11.16 -4.71
C ALA A 278 -8.58 11.81 -4.32
N ASP A 279 -9.19 12.61 -5.20
CA ASP A 279 -10.45 13.32 -4.96
C ASP A 279 -11.61 12.36 -4.67
N ARG A 280 -11.71 11.28 -5.45
CA ARG A 280 -12.73 10.24 -5.24
C ARG A 280 -12.53 9.51 -3.91
N THR A 281 -11.28 9.21 -3.56
CA THR A 281 -10.93 8.54 -2.30
C THR A 281 -11.24 9.44 -1.11
N ILE A 282 -10.88 10.72 -1.18
CA ILE A 282 -11.18 11.71 -0.14
C ILE A 282 -12.69 11.87 0.04
N SER A 283 -13.43 11.98 -1.07
CA SER A 283 -14.90 12.05 -1.03
C SER A 283 -15.51 10.82 -0.39
N PHE A 284 -15.04 9.63 -0.77
CA PHE A 284 -15.50 8.37 -0.20
C PHE A 284 -15.27 8.32 1.32
N PHE A 285 -14.06 8.64 1.80
CA PHE A 285 -13.75 8.61 3.23
C PHE A 285 -14.52 9.67 4.03
N LYS A 286 -14.70 10.88 3.49
CA LYS A 286 -15.47 11.95 4.16
C LYS A 286 -16.96 11.62 4.30
N ASN A 287 -17.51 10.80 3.40
CA ASN A 287 -18.92 10.37 3.46
C ASN A 287 -19.19 9.26 4.50
N LEU A 288 -18.14 8.66 5.07
CA LEU A 288 -18.26 7.58 6.06
C LEU A 288 -18.16 8.07 7.51
N GLY A 289 -17.86 9.30 7.72
CA GLY A 289 -17.70 9.89 9.05
C GLY A 289 -17.95 11.33 9.08
#